data_1b7176a3b6bd403b9aac27491cda907f
#
_entry.id   1b7176a3b6bd403b9aac27491cda907f
#
_cell.length_a   1.000
_cell.length_b   1.000
_cell.length_c   1.000
_cell.angle_alpha   90.00
_cell.angle_beta   90.00
_cell.angle_gamma   90.00
#
_symmetry.space_group_name_H-M   'P 1'
#
loop_
_entity.id
_entity.type
_entity.pdbx_description
1 polymer ?
#
loop_
_entity_poly.entity_id
_entity_poly.type
_entity_poly.pdbx_seq_one_letter_code
_entity_poly.pdbx_strand_id
1 'polypeptide(L)'
;MKLSHKLTALLLAISVLSASALADDAYQTHCASCHGALGAGNLSLGAPNLTLFSNAYLERQLRGFQKGWRDTTDPYTQTMSAAVGALDAGEVAEALLAIDRLPDSREISVAKPAAGDTDRGADLYTAYCGACHGTNAGGNDALGAPSLLGLDAHYLARQYRHFSEGRRGFHVDDRYGKQMNRLSRSLKDPSLIDDVSVYVAQLSQ
;
A
#
# COMPACT_ATOMS: atom_id res chain seq x y z
N MET A 1 7.09 45.57 50.37
CA MET A 1 6.09 45.34 49.34
C MET A 1 6.78 45.03 48.00
N LYS A 2 7.04 43.79 47.72
CA LYS A 2 7.47 43.29 46.39
C LYS A 2 7.18 41.77 46.33
N LEU A 3 5.94 41.46 46.08
CA LEU A 3 5.51 40.08 45.77
C LEU A 3 4.41 40.21 44.70
N SER A 4 4.70 39.89 43.48
CA SER A 4 3.71 39.59 42.45
C SER A 4 4.29 39.73 41.04
N HIS A 5 5.13 38.84 40.57
CA HIS A 5 5.42 38.72 39.13
C HIS A 5 6.00 37.31 38.74
N LYS A 6 5.66 36.27 39.50
CA LYS A 6 6.15 34.93 39.19
C LYS A 6 5.08 33.87 38.88
N LEU A 7 3.82 34.26 38.70
CA LEU A 7 2.73 33.27 38.46
C LEU A 7 2.13 33.28 37.05
N THR A 8 2.62 34.09 36.13
CA THR A 8 2.00 34.20 34.79
C THR A 8 2.74 33.44 33.67
N ALA A 9 3.87 32.80 33.97
CA ALA A 9 4.71 32.11 32.98
C ALA A 9 4.47 30.60 32.88
N LEU A 10 3.56 30.02 33.66
CA LEU A 10 3.38 28.54 33.72
C LEU A 10 2.14 28.02 32.97
N LEU A 11 1.35 28.86 32.32
CA LEU A 11 0.11 28.42 31.65
C LEU A 11 0.19 28.35 30.12
N LEU A 12 1.34 28.65 29.50
CA LEU A 12 1.47 28.62 28.03
C LEU A 12 2.18 27.38 27.48
N ALA A 13 2.61 26.43 28.33
CA ALA A 13 3.42 25.26 27.88
C ALA A 13 2.60 23.97 27.67
N ILE A 14 1.28 23.98 27.84
CA ILE A 14 0.46 22.74 27.81
C ILE A 14 -0.28 22.52 26.48
N SER A 15 -0.27 23.48 25.56
CA SER A 15 -1.13 23.42 24.36
C SER A 15 -0.49 22.80 23.10
N VAL A 16 0.74 22.33 23.12
CA VAL A 16 1.44 21.86 21.90
C VAL A 16 1.53 20.32 21.80
N LEU A 17 1.18 19.58 22.86
CA LEU A 17 1.26 18.11 22.85
C LEU A 17 0.04 17.38 22.25
N SER A 18 -1.04 18.07 21.94
CA SER A 18 -2.31 17.39 21.59
C SER A 18 -2.49 17.07 20.11
N ALA A 19 -1.75 17.70 19.20
CA ALA A 19 -1.95 17.51 17.76
C ALA A 19 -1.27 16.24 17.20
N SER A 20 -0.23 15.75 17.87
CA SER A 20 0.48 14.53 17.41
C SER A 20 -0.21 13.25 17.83
N ALA A 21 -0.98 13.25 18.91
CA ALA A 21 -1.68 12.08 19.42
C ALA A 21 -2.91 11.69 18.58
N LEU A 22 -3.55 12.66 17.91
CA LEU A 22 -4.76 12.39 17.11
C LEU A 22 -4.45 11.76 15.75
N ALA A 23 -3.31 12.07 15.15
CA ALA A 23 -2.93 11.52 13.85
C ALA A 23 -2.45 10.04 13.94
N ASP A 24 -1.92 9.62 15.10
CA ASP A 24 -1.59 8.23 15.39
C ASP A 24 -2.84 7.38 15.62
N ASP A 25 -3.91 7.99 16.10
CA ASP A 25 -5.15 7.28 16.49
C ASP A 25 -5.93 6.78 15.26
N ALA A 26 -6.01 7.55 14.17
CA ALA A 26 -6.75 7.14 12.96
C ALA A 26 -6.16 5.88 12.32
N TYR A 27 -4.82 5.77 12.23
CA TYR A 27 -4.18 4.55 11.75
C TYR A 27 -4.39 3.38 12.70
N GLN A 28 -4.16 3.58 13.99
CA GLN A 28 -4.32 2.52 15.01
C GLN A 28 -5.77 2.05 15.07
N THR A 29 -6.73 2.95 14.97
CA THR A 29 -8.15 2.64 15.05
C THR A 29 -8.67 1.89 13.82
N HIS A 30 -8.27 2.28 12.61
CA HIS A 30 -8.90 1.81 11.38
C HIS A 30 -8.04 0.84 10.55
N CYS A 31 -6.71 0.85 10.72
CA CYS A 31 -5.80 0.15 9.81
C CYS A 31 -4.93 -0.90 10.50
N ALA A 32 -4.44 -0.61 11.72
CA ALA A 32 -3.41 -1.39 12.39
C ALA A 32 -3.82 -2.84 12.71
N SER A 33 -5.09 -3.10 12.95
CA SER A 33 -5.60 -4.46 13.23
C SER A 33 -5.31 -5.46 12.09
N CYS A 34 -5.29 -4.98 10.85
CA CYS A 34 -5.00 -5.80 9.68
C CYS A 34 -3.58 -5.56 9.12
N HIS A 35 -3.11 -4.30 9.12
CA HIS A 35 -1.82 -3.93 8.53
C HIS A 35 -0.65 -3.91 9.52
N GLY A 36 -0.88 -4.25 10.79
CA GLY A 36 0.12 -4.25 11.86
C GLY A 36 0.35 -2.85 12.44
N ALA A 37 0.78 -2.77 13.70
CA ALA A 37 0.97 -1.50 14.42
C ALA A 37 1.99 -0.56 13.74
N LEU A 38 2.95 -1.11 12.99
CA LEU A 38 4.00 -0.39 12.26
C LEU A 38 3.76 -0.38 10.73
N GLY A 39 2.59 -0.75 10.25
CA GLY A 39 2.29 -0.77 8.82
C GLY A 39 2.96 -1.89 8.04
N ALA A 40 3.65 -2.82 8.70
CA ALA A 40 4.45 -3.88 8.07
C ALA A 40 3.65 -4.92 7.30
N GLY A 41 2.33 -4.87 7.38
CA GLY A 41 1.43 -5.84 6.75
C GLY A 41 1.18 -7.07 7.62
N ASN A 42 0.36 -7.97 7.10
CA ASN A 42 0.04 -9.26 7.71
C ASN A 42 -0.23 -10.29 6.62
N LEU A 43 0.70 -11.20 6.40
CA LEU A 43 0.61 -12.21 5.35
C LEU A 43 -0.58 -13.17 5.55
N SER A 44 -0.92 -13.50 6.79
CA SER A 44 -2.05 -14.38 7.09
C SER A 44 -3.39 -13.76 6.69
N LEU A 45 -3.49 -12.43 6.76
CA LEU A 45 -4.65 -11.67 6.34
C LEU A 45 -4.54 -11.16 4.89
N GLY A 46 -3.43 -11.45 4.20
CA GLY A 46 -3.16 -10.93 2.86
C GLY A 46 -3.04 -9.40 2.80
N ALA A 47 -2.84 -8.76 3.95
CA ALA A 47 -2.71 -7.31 4.06
C ALA A 47 -1.27 -6.89 3.75
N PRO A 48 -1.05 -5.98 2.77
CA PRO A 48 0.29 -5.55 2.39
C PRO A 48 0.93 -4.63 3.43
N ASN A 49 2.26 -4.53 3.37
CA ASN A 49 3.03 -3.49 4.03
C ASN A 49 2.68 -2.14 3.40
N LEU A 50 2.15 -1.21 4.20
CA LEU A 50 1.71 0.11 3.73
C LEU A 50 2.86 1.11 3.62
N THR A 51 3.95 0.93 4.38
CA THR A 51 5.09 1.86 4.40
C THR A 51 5.91 1.83 3.10
N LEU A 52 5.63 0.87 2.22
CA LEU A 52 6.30 0.71 0.91
C LEU A 52 5.66 1.55 -0.21
N PHE A 53 4.52 2.17 0.06
CA PHE A 53 3.77 2.92 -0.94
C PHE A 53 3.81 4.42 -0.69
N SER A 54 3.82 5.21 -1.76
CA SER A 54 3.64 6.66 -1.64
C SER A 54 2.22 7.01 -1.19
N ASN A 55 2.06 8.11 -0.45
CA ASN A 55 0.75 8.61 -0.02
C ASN A 55 -0.20 8.82 -1.21
N ALA A 56 0.30 9.33 -2.33
CA ALA A 56 -0.50 9.51 -3.54
C ALA A 56 -1.05 8.18 -4.09
N TYR A 57 -0.26 7.10 -4.00
CA TYR A 57 -0.74 5.77 -4.35
C TYR A 57 -1.78 5.27 -3.36
N LEU A 58 -1.51 5.36 -2.05
CA LEU A 58 -2.42 4.91 -1.00
C LEU A 58 -3.77 5.63 -1.07
N GLU A 59 -3.78 6.96 -1.19
CA GLU A 59 -5.00 7.75 -1.35
C GLU A 59 -5.84 7.27 -2.54
N ARG A 60 -5.19 7.06 -3.69
CA ARG A 60 -5.87 6.56 -4.87
C ARG A 60 -6.46 5.15 -4.66
N GLN A 61 -5.74 4.27 -3.92
CA GLN A 61 -6.25 2.93 -3.62
C GLN A 61 -7.44 2.98 -2.66
N LEU A 62 -7.37 3.78 -1.58
CA LEU A 62 -8.48 3.95 -0.63
C LEU A 62 -9.73 4.47 -1.35
N ARG A 63 -9.57 5.50 -2.18
CA ARG A 63 -10.65 5.99 -3.06
C ARG A 63 -11.22 4.89 -3.95
N GLY A 64 -10.36 4.05 -4.52
CA GLY A 64 -10.76 2.94 -5.38
C GLY A 64 -11.61 1.91 -4.65
N PHE A 65 -11.29 1.60 -3.40
CA PHE A 65 -12.11 0.73 -2.56
C PHE A 65 -13.45 1.37 -2.21
N GLN A 66 -13.46 2.65 -1.79
CA GLN A 66 -14.67 3.39 -1.43
C GLN A 66 -15.63 3.58 -2.59
N LYS A 67 -15.11 3.75 -3.82
CA LYS A 67 -15.89 4.01 -5.04
C LYS A 67 -16.23 2.75 -5.83
N GLY A 68 -15.92 1.56 -5.31
CA GLY A 68 -16.25 0.30 -6.00
C GLY A 68 -15.43 0.06 -7.28
N TRP A 69 -14.20 0.59 -7.36
CA TRP A 69 -13.33 0.34 -8.52
C TRP A 69 -12.69 -1.05 -8.50
N ARG A 70 -13.02 -1.84 -7.51
CA ARG A 70 -12.52 -3.19 -7.32
C ARG A 70 -13.67 -4.16 -7.13
N ASP A 71 -13.53 -5.34 -7.73
CA ASP A 71 -14.49 -6.43 -7.56
C ASP A 71 -14.40 -7.00 -6.15
N THR A 72 -15.52 -6.99 -5.43
CA THR A 72 -15.64 -7.47 -4.05
C THR A 72 -15.96 -8.95 -3.93
N THR A 73 -15.95 -9.71 -5.03
CA THR A 73 -16.08 -11.18 -4.97
C THR A 73 -14.83 -11.84 -4.39
N ASP A 74 -13.68 -11.15 -4.42
CA ASP A 74 -12.48 -11.55 -3.71
C ASP A 74 -12.57 -11.19 -2.22
N PRO A 75 -12.33 -12.14 -1.28
CA PRO A 75 -12.48 -11.91 0.16
C PRO A 75 -11.59 -10.79 0.71
N TYR A 76 -10.36 -10.66 0.19
CA TYR A 76 -9.43 -9.60 0.63
C TYR A 76 -9.92 -8.22 0.20
N THR A 77 -10.42 -8.11 -1.03
CA THR A 77 -11.01 -6.88 -1.54
C THR A 77 -12.28 -6.53 -0.79
N GLN A 78 -13.14 -7.51 -0.53
CA GLN A 78 -14.36 -7.32 0.26
C GLN A 78 -14.05 -6.77 1.65
N THR A 79 -13.11 -7.40 2.37
CA THR A 79 -12.68 -6.97 3.71
C THR A 79 -12.15 -5.54 3.69
N MET A 80 -11.26 -5.21 2.74
CA MET A 80 -10.69 -3.87 2.65
C MET A 80 -11.76 -2.82 2.27
N SER A 81 -12.68 -3.14 1.36
CA SER A 81 -13.78 -2.24 0.98
C SER A 81 -14.72 -1.96 2.16
N ALA A 82 -15.00 -2.98 2.97
CA ALA A 82 -15.80 -2.81 4.18
C ALA A 82 -15.09 -1.93 5.22
N ALA A 83 -13.79 -2.14 5.42
CA ALA A 83 -13.00 -1.37 6.39
C ALA A 83 -12.92 0.12 6.05
N VAL A 84 -12.75 0.47 4.76
CA VAL A 84 -12.59 1.88 4.35
C VAL A 84 -13.89 2.54 3.90
N GLY A 85 -14.94 1.76 3.68
CA GLY A 85 -16.21 2.27 3.13
C GLY A 85 -16.93 3.24 4.06
N ALA A 86 -16.72 3.12 5.36
CA ALA A 86 -17.32 3.98 6.39
C ALA A 86 -16.48 5.21 6.73
N LEU A 87 -15.22 5.27 6.29
CA LEU A 87 -14.31 6.38 6.63
C LEU A 87 -14.68 7.64 5.83
N ASP A 88 -14.71 8.76 6.52
CA ASP A 88 -14.83 10.07 5.88
C ASP A 88 -13.49 10.58 5.33
N ALA A 89 -13.51 11.72 4.63
CA ALA A 89 -12.31 12.27 4.01
C ALA A 89 -11.27 12.76 5.03
N GLY A 90 -11.71 13.17 6.22
CA GLY A 90 -10.82 13.58 7.31
C GLY A 90 -10.08 12.38 7.90
N GLU A 91 -10.81 11.32 8.23
CA GLU A 91 -10.24 10.06 8.75
C GLU A 91 -9.24 9.43 7.76
N VAL A 92 -9.55 9.46 6.47
CA VAL A 92 -8.62 9.00 5.42
C VAL A 92 -7.36 9.86 5.39
N ALA A 93 -7.48 11.19 5.45
CA ALA A 93 -6.33 12.09 5.43
C ALA A 93 -5.45 11.93 6.67
N GLU A 94 -6.05 11.79 7.85
CA GLU A 94 -5.32 11.54 9.11
C GLU A 94 -4.61 10.20 9.09
N ALA A 95 -5.25 9.14 8.60
CA ALA A 95 -4.63 7.83 8.47
C ALA A 95 -3.43 7.85 7.50
N LEU A 96 -3.53 8.55 6.37
CA LEU A 96 -2.42 8.72 5.42
C LEU A 96 -1.24 9.47 6.03
N LEU A 97 -1.52 10.55 6.80
CA LEU A 97 -0.48 11.29 7.52
C LEU A 97 0.18 10.44 8.61
N ALA A 98 -0.56 9.57 9.27
CA ALA A 98 -0.02 8.64 10.24
C ALA A 98 0.87 7.59 9.58
N ILE A 99 0.43 7.00 8.45
CA ILE A 99 1.23 6.03 7.69
C ILE A 99 2.57 6.64 7.22
N ASP A 100 2.56 7.89 6.78
CA ASP A 100 3.78 8.60 6.32
C ASP A 100 4.85 8.76 7.42
N ARG A 101 4.42 8.71 8.67
CA ARG A 101 5.32 8.81 9.84
C ARG A 101 5.79 7.46 10.37
N LEU A 102 5.20 6.37 9.89
CA LEU A 102 5.63 5.04 10.30
C LEU A 102 7.05 4.77 9.79
N PRO A 103 7.87 4.04 10.57
CA PRO A 103 9.20 3.66 10.11
C PRO A 103 9.09 2.76 8.87
N ASP A 104 10.07 2.87 7.97
CA ASP A 104 10.20 1.88 6.89
C ASP A 104 10.32 0.48 7.51
N SER A 105 9.33 -0.34 7.27
CA SER A 105 9.23 -1.67 7.86
C SER A 105 9.56 -2.79 6.85
N ARG A 106 10.35 -2.48 5.84
CA ARG A 106 10.76 -3.41 4.78
C ARG A 106 11.42 -4.68 5.36
N GLU A 107 12.29 -4.51 6.33
CA GLU A 107 13.01 -5.60 7.01
C GLU A 107 12.13 -6.43 7.96
N ILE A 108 10.97 -5.92 8.35
CA ILE A 108 10.06 -6.60 9.29
C ILE A 108 9.13 -7.56 8.55
N SER A 109 8.96 -7.37 7.25
CA SER A 109 8.08 -8.20 6.43
C SER A 109 8.73 -9.57 6.20
N VAL A 110 8.30 -10.57 6.95
CA VAL A 110 8.72 -11.96 6.71
C VAL A 110 8.04 -12.46 5.46
N ALA A 111 8.77 -12.50 4.34
CA ALA A 111 8.25 -13.03 3.10
C ALA A 111 7.92 -14.52 3.24
N LYS A 112 6.73 -14.93 2.80
CA LYS A 112 6.39 -16.34 2.70
C LYS A 112 7.10 -16.93 1.48
N PRO A 113 7.76 -18.10 1.58
CA PRO A 113 8.36 -18.74 0.42
C PRO A 113 7.34 -18.91 -0.71
N ALA A 114 7.68 -18.43 -1.88
CA ALA A 114 6.87 -18.60 -3.09
C ALA A 114 7.68 -19.43 -4.11
N ALA A 115 6.97 -20.21 -4.93
CA ALA A 115 7.59 -21.01 -5.99
C ALA A 115 7.59 -20.22 -7.29
N GLY A 116 8.70 -20.23 -8.02
CA GLY A 116 8.86 -19.59 -9.31
C GLY A 116 10.30 -19.70 -9.81
N ASP A 117 10.48 -19.49 -11.11
CA ASP A 117 11.77 -19.41 -11.76
C ASP A 117 12.23 -17.94 -11.78
N THR A 118 13.23 -17.63 -10.97
CA THR A 118 13.73 -16.25 -10.79
C THR A 118 14.39 -15.72 -12.05
N ASP A 119 15.13 -16.54 -12.81
CA ASP A 119 15.82 -16.09 -14.02
C ASP A 119 14.80 -15.74 -15.11
N ARG A 120 13.81 -16.61 -15.30
CA ARG A 120 12.68 -16.31 -16.18
C ARG A 120 11.89 -15.10 -15.71
N GLY A 121 11.71 -14.96 -14.39
CA GLY A 121 11.08 -13.79 -13.78
C GLY A 121 11.79 -12.49 -14.08
N ALA A 122 13.13 -12.47 -14.09
CA ALA A 122 13.94 -11.31 -14.44
C ALA A 122 13.74 -10.90 -15.91
N ASP A 123 13.75 -11.86 -16.82
CA ASP A 123 13.52 -11.61 -18.25
C ASP A 123 12.11 -11.06 -18.50
N LEU A 124 11.10 -11.67 -17.87
CA LEU A 124 9.71 -11.22 -17.98
C LEU A 124 9.50 -9.83 -17.38
N TYR A 125 10.10 -9.56 -16.21
CA TYR A 125 10.04 -8.26 -15.58
C TYR A 125 10.62 -7.16 -16.48
N THR A 126 11.79 -7.42 -17.04
CA THR A 126 12.46 -6.50 -17.97
C THR A 126 11.61 -6.23 -19.21
N ALA A 127 11.01 -7.28 -19.77
CA ALA A 127 10.22 -7.18 -21.01
C ALA A 127 8.86 -6.46 -20.81
N TYR A 128 8.19 -6.68 -19.67
CA TYR A 128 6.79 -6.27 -19.52
C TYR A 128 6.53 -5.27 -18.39
N CYS A 129 7.39 -5.15 -17.39
CA CYS A 129 7.12 -4.41 -16.16
C CYS A 129 8.07 -3.21 -15.95
N GLY A 130 9.36 -3.38 -16.25
CA GLY A 130 10.42 -2.44 -15.92
C GLY A 130 10.25 -1.04 -16.53
N ALA A 131 9.63 -0.94 -17.71
CA ALA A 131 9.37 0.35 -18.35
C ALA A 131 8.49 1.31 -17.52
N CYS A 132 7.56 0.76 -16.72
CA CYS A 132 6.68 1.56 -15.87
C CYS A 132 7.10 1.52 -14.40
N HIS A 133 7.46 0.34 -13.87
CA HIS A 133 7.80 0.16 -12.46
C HIS A 133 9.28 0.41 -12.14
N GLY A 134 10.09 0.81 -13.14
CA GLY A 134 11.53 1.01 -12.99
C GLY A 134 12.31 -0.30 -13.14
N THR A 135 13.55 -0.22 -13.61
CA THR A 135 14.41 -1.40 -13.81
C THR A 135 14.76 -2.12 -12.50
N ASN A 136 14.67 -1.42 -11.40
CA ASN A 136 14.89 -1.90 -10.03
C ASN A 136 13.59 -2.07 -9.23
N ALA A 137 12.43 -2.05 -9.87
CA ALA A 137 11.11 -2.13 -9.23
C ALA A 137 10.79 -0.96 -8.26
N GLY A 138 11.53 0.14 -8.30
CA GLY A 138 11.36 1.29 -7.41
C GLY A 138 10.12 2.16 -7.69
N GLY A 139 9.39 1.88 -8.78
CA GLY A 139 8.20 2.62 -9.19
C GLY A 139 8.49 3.86 -10.04
N ASN A 140 7.42 4.54 -10.46
CA ASN A 140 7.46 5.80 -11.18
C ASN A 140 6.17 6.59 -10.92
N ASP A 141 6.22 7.57 -10.03
CA ASP A 141 5.04 8.36 -9.64
C ASP A 141 4.46 9.17 -10.80
N ALA A 142 5.28 9.62 -11.75
CA ALA A 142 4.81 10.34 -12.93
C ALA A 142 3.91 9.47 -13.83
N LEU A 143 4.14 8.15 -13.83
CA LEU A 143 3.31 7.16 -14.51
C LEU A 143 2.21 6.59 -13.60
N GLY A 144 2.18 6.96 -12.31
CA GLY A 144 1.31 6.38 -11.30
C GLY A 144 1.59 4.90 -11.01
N ALA A 145 2.80 4.43 -11.38
CA ALA A 145 3.26 3.07 -11.14
C ALA A 145 3.93 3.00 -9.75
N PRO A 146 3.38 2.20 -8.80
CA PRO A 146 3.95 2.12 -7.47
C PRO A 146 5.29 1.39 -7.46
N SER A 147 6.08 1.63 -6.40
CA SER A 147 7.17 0.74 -6.02
C SER A 147 6.62 -0.66 -5.76
N LEU A 148 7.36 -1.66 -6.23
CA LEU A 148 7.08 -3.07 -5.95
C LEU A 148 8.10 -3.66 -4.97
N LEU A 149 9.13 -2.89 -4.60
CA LEU A 149 10.18 -3.30 -3.68
C LEU A 149 9.62 -3.64 -2.30
N GLY A 150 10.08 -4.74 -1.73
CA GLY A 150 9.68 -5.20 -0.40
C GLY A 150 8.27 -5.81 -0.32
N LEU A 151 7.53 -5.85 -1.42
CA LEU A 151 6.21 -6.48 -1.45
C LEU A 151 6.36 -8.01 -1.50
N ASP A 152 5.47 -8.68 -0.78
CA ASP A 152 5.38 -10.14 -0.77
C ASP A 152 4.99 -10.71 -2.14
N ALA A 153 5.64 -11.80 -2.57
CA ALA A 153 5.42 -12.42 -3.87
C ALA A 153 3.96 -12.87 -4.08
N HIS A 154 3.31 -13.42 -3.05
CA HIS A 154 1.90 -13.84 -3.15
C HIS A 154 0.97 -12.65 -3.29
N TYR A 155 1.28 -11.53 -2.61
CA TYR A 155 0.53 -10.28 -2.78
C TYR A 155 0.68 -9.75 -4.21
N LEU A 156 1.91 -9.68 -4.73
CA LEU A 156 2.19 -9.25 -6.11
C LEU A 156 1.43 -10.09 -7.12
N ALA A 157 1.56 -11.41 -7.05
CA ALA A 157 0.88 -12.34 -7.94
C ALA A 157 -0.65 -12.20 -7.88
N ARG A 158 -1.23 -12.08 -6.65
CA ARG A 158 -2.67 -11.86 -6.47
C ARG A 158 -3.13 -10.55 -7.11
N GLN A 159 -2.40 -9.44 -6.90
CA GLN A 159 -2.78 -8.16 -7.48
C GLN A 159 -2.70 -8.17 -9.00
N TYR A 160 -1.70 -8.82 -9.58
CA TYR A 160 -1.62 -8.98 -11.03
C TYR A 160 -2.79 -9.80 -11.58
N ARG A 161 -3.12 -10.94 -10.94
CA ARG A 161 -4.27 -11.75 -11.33
C ARG A 161 -5.58 -10.97 -11.29
N HIS A 162 -5.78 -10.12 -10.27
CA HIS A 162 -6.95 -9.24 -10.23
C HIS A 162 -7.03 -8.30 -11.43
N PHE A 163 -5.90 -7.81 -11.93
CA PHE A 163 -5.89 -7.01 -13.16
C PHE A 163 -6.17 -7.86 -14.40
N SER A 164 -5.53 -9.01 -14.55
CA SER A 164 -5.68 -9.87 -15.73
C SER A 164 -7.07 -10.49 -15.85
N GLU A 165 -7.70 -10.77 -14.71
CA GLU A 165 -9.08 -11.29 -14.62
C GLU A 165 -10.16 -10.18 -14.69
N GLY A 166 -9.74 -8.91 -14.75
CA GLY A 166 -10.67 -7.79 -14.83
C GLY A 166 -11.32 -7.40 -13.49
N ARG A 167 -10.83 -7.90 -12.36
CA ARG A 167 -11.29 -7.55 -11.01
C ARG A 167 -10.76 -6.20 -10.54
N ARG A 168 -9.69 -5.71 -11.18
CA ARG A 168 -9.10 -4.37 -11.02
C ARG A 168 -8.94 -3.71 -12.37
N GLY A 169 -8.99 -2.37 -12.38
CA GLY A 169 -8.77 -1.60 -13.59
C GLY A 169 -9.90 -1.68 -14.61
N PHE A 170 -11.11 -2.07 -14.19
CA PHE A 170 -12.30 -2.10 -15.06
C PHE A 170 -13.09 -0.78 -14.99
N HIS A 171 -13.01 -0.08 -13.85
CA HIS A 171 -13.79 1.13 -13.64
C HIS A 171 -13.31 2.29 -14.51
N VAL A 172 -14.26 3.10 -15.04
CA VAL A 172 -13.97 4.19 -15.98
C VAL A 172 -13.03 5.24 -15.39
N ASP A 173 -13.13 5.51 -14.09
CA ASP A 173 -12.31 6.52 -13.39
C ASP A 173 -10.96 5.99 -12.90
N ASP A 174 -10.74 4.66 -12.90
CA ASP A 174 -9.46 4.08 -12.53
C ASP A 174 -8.47 4.13 -13.69
N ARG A 175 -7.99 5.33 -14.00
CA ARG A 175 -7.07 5.58 -15.12
C ARG A 175 -5.83 4.67 -15.10
N TYR A 176 -5.18 4.56 -13.94
CA TYR A 176 -3.93 3.80 -13.80
C TYR A 176 -4.20 2.30 -13.71
N GLY A 177 -5.28 1.90 -13.03
CA GLY A 177 -5.69 0.49 -13.01
C GLY A 177 -6.04 -0.04 -14.40
N LYS A 178 -6.63 0.79 -15.27
CA LYS A 178 -6.89 0.41 -16.67
C LYS A 178 -5.63 0.14 -17.48
N GLN A 179 -4.54 0.86 -17.20
CA GLN A 179 -3.24 0.59 -17.84
C GLN A 179 -2.73 -0.79 -17.42
N MET A 180 -2.73 -1.08 -16.11
CA MET A 180 -2.34 -2.41 -15.61
C MET A 180 -3.25 -3.52 -16.11
N ASN A 181 -4.56 -3.32 -16.17
CA ASN A 181 -5.51 -4.30 -16.72
C ASN A 181 -5.19 -4.67 -18.18
N ARG A 182 -4.80 -3.68 -18.99
CA ARG A 182 -4.41 -3.93 -20.38
C ARG A 182 -3.10 -4.69 -20.49
N LEU A 183 -2.08 -4.28 -19.71
CA LEU A 183 -0.75 -4.89 -19.70
C LEU A 183 -0.77 -6.31 -19.13
N SER A 184 -1.58 -6.56 -18.09
CA SER A 184 -1.64 -7.86 -17.44
C SER A 184 -2.16 -8.98 -18.35
N ARG A 185 -2.80 -8.65 -19.45
CA ARG A 185 -3.24 -9.61 -20.47
C ARG A 185 -2.13 -10.04 -21.43
N SER A 186 -0.94 -9.43 -21.34
CA SER A 186 0.22 -9.79 -22.17
C SER A 186 0.87 -11.09 -21.71
N LEU A 187 0.82 -11.41 -20.42
CA LEU A 187 1.23 -12.72 -19.90
C LEU A 187 0.06 -13.69 -20.02
N LYS A 188 0.08 -14.48 -21.09
CA LYS A 188 -1.02 -15.41 -21.38
C LYS A 188 -1.08 -16.61 -20.45
N ASP A 189 0.08 -17.04 -19.95
CA ASP A 189 0.18 -18.12 -18.98
C ASP A 189 0.18 -17.51 -17.56
N PRO A 190 -0.85 -17.80 -16.74
CA PRO A 190 -0.95 -17.25 -15.38
C PRO A 190 0.21 -17.67 -14.46
N SER A 191 0.94 -18.75 -14.75
CA SER A 191 2.09 -19.18 -13.95
C SER A 191 3.29 -18.25 -14.08
N LEU A 192 3.41 -17.54 -15.20
CA LEU A 192 4.53 -16.61 -15.44
C LEU A 192 4.56 -15.44 -14.45
N ILE A 193 3.42 -15.09 -13.86
CA ILE A 193 3.39 -14.04 -12.83
C ILE A 193 4.04 -14.50 -11.52
N ASP A 194 4.01 -15.79 -11.23
CA ASP A 194 4.65 -16.31 -10.02
C ASP A 194 6.17 -16.14 -10.14
N ASP A 195 6.77 -16.37 -11.32
CA ASP A 195 8.18 -16.13 -11.58
C ASP A 195 8.55 -14.66 -11.41
N VAL A 196 7.78 -13.75 -12.03
CA VAL A 196 7.97 -12.29 -11.89
C VAL A 196 7.86 -11.88 -10.42
N SER A 197 6.89 -12.41 -9.70
CA SER A 197 6.65 -12.04 -8.30
C SER A 197 7.77 -12.50 -7.39
N VAL A 198 8.33 -13.71 -7.61
CA VAL A 198 9.48 -14.21 -6.86
C VAL A 198 10.73 -13.38 -7.17
N TYR A 199 10.98 -13.07 -8.44
CA TYR A 199 12.10 -12.20 -8.83
C TYR A 199 12.01 -10.82 -8.15
N VAL A 200 10.86 -10.15 -8.24
CA VAL A 200 10.68 -8.81 -7.63
C VAL A 200 10.84 -8.84 -6.12
N ALA A 201 10.32 -9.89 -5.45
CA ALA A 201 10.47 -10.03 -4.00
C ALA A 201 11.94 -10.22 -3.56
N GLN A 202 12.81 -10.72 -4.44
CA GLN A 202 14.25 -10.85 -4.17
C GLN A 202 15.03 -9.54 -4.38
N LEU A 203 14.52 -8.60 -5.19
CA LEU A 203 15.19 -7.30 -5.43
C LEU A 203 15.33 -6.44 -4.16
N SER A 204 14.61 -6.78 -3.12
CA SER A 204 14.52 -6.02 -1.86
C SER A 204 15.42 -6.57 -0.74
N GLN A 205 16.19 -7.63 -1.02
CA GLN A 205 17.04 -8.31 -0.04
C GLN A 205 18.47 -7.78 -0.07
#